data_30383568adf7bf0bf7a705b09bec47f6
#
_entry.id   30383568adf7bf0bf7a705b09bec47f6
#
_cell.length_a   1.000
_cell.length_b   1.000
_cell.length_c   1.000
_cell.angle_alpha   90.00
_cell.angle_beta   90.00
_cell.angle_gamma   90.00
#
_symmetry.space_group_name_H-M   'P 1'
#
loop_
_entity.id
_entity.type
_entity.pdbx_description
1 polymer ?
#
loop_
_entity_poly.entity_id
_entity_poly.type
_entity_poly.pdbx_seq_one_letter_code
_entity_poly.pdbx_strand_id
1 'polypeptide(L)'
;AEVLATDGQVGEKSILHIPKVLYHWRCHEASTAANPHSKKYAYKAGLRALRDHAALRGIPATACETRHVGFYRLQYTDVLQNRPDVAAVGGRVLSGKTGKIIGGRMTVEGKVFYEGLRQGFGGYLHRAELSQDAQALDLRCIRIQPSCREVFENIVGVPYTEIRRRPEEQPVFDVTVLPAGVDIRTLSLRLSEALRQQGRLLYLPEYPGECKTL
;
A
#
# COMPACT_ATOMS: atom_id res chain seq x y z
N ALA A 1 -2.47 -18.67 9.52
CA ALA A 1 -1.78 -18.25 8.27
C ALA A 1 -1.29 -19.47 7.48
N GLU A 2 -0.76 -20.50 8.12
CA GLU A 2 -0.32 -21.74 7.43
C GLU A 2 -1.46 -22.56 6.85
N VAL A 3 -2.63 -22.56 7.48
CA VAL A 3 -3.82 -23.30 6.99
C VAL A 3 -4.32 -22.75 5.64
N LEU A 4 -4.14 -21.45 5.39
CA LEU A 4 -4.50 -20.84 4.10
C LEU A 4 -3.43 -21.04 3.02
N ALA A 5 -2.22 -21.45 3.39
CA ALA A 5 -1.09 -21.57 2.47
C ALA A 5 -0.87 -23.01 1.96
N THR A 6 -1.40 -24.02 2.61
CA THR A 6 -1.05 -25.43 2.32
C THR A 6 -1.94 -26.11 1.29
N ASP A 7 -3.18 -25.69 1.07
CA ASP A 7 -4.09 -26.54 0.29
C ASP A 7 -4.73 -25.94 -0.97
N GLY A 8 -4.57 -24.70 -1.32
CA GLY A 8 -5.17 -24.15 -2.55
C GLY A 8 -6.67 -24.41 -2.75
N GLN A 9 -7.32 -25.10 -1.79
CA GLN A 9 -8.74 -25.52 -1.85
C GLN A 9 -9.66 -24.80 -0.86
N VAL A 10 -9.13 -23.96 0.03
CA VAL A 10 -9.99 -23.15 0.91
C VAL A 10 -10.45 -21.93 0.11
N GLY A 11 -11.51 -22.10 -0.67
CA GLY A 11 -12.15 -21.01 -1.39
C GLY A 11 -12.79 -20.00 -0.42
N GLU A 12 -13.01 -18.77 -0.86
CA GLU A 12 -13.69 -17.71 -0.09
C GLU A 12 -15.02 -18.17 0.57
N LYS A 13 -15.69 -19.17 -0.02
CA LYS A 13 -16.93 -19.79 0.52
C LYS A 13 -16.72 -20.59 1.79
N SER A 14 -15.48 -20.96 2.15
CA SER A 14 -15.15 -21.70 3.37
C SER A 14 -14.92 -20.79 4.58
N ILE A 15 -14.93 -19.47 4.40
CA ILE A 15 -14.72 -18.48 5.46
C ILE A 15 -16.07 -17.83 5.79
N LEU A 16 -16.54 -18.04 7.03
CA LEU A 16 -17.76 -17.41 7.53
C LEU A 16 -17.39 -16.28 8.49
N HIS A 17 -17.80 -15.05 8.14
CA HIS A 17 -17.71 -13.92 9.06
C HIS A 17 -18.92 -13.90 10.01
N ILE A 18 -18.67 -14.01 11.32
CA ILE A 18 -19.70 -13.87 12.36
C ILE A 18 -19.58 -12.45 12.95
N PRO A 19 -20.50 -11.52 12.63
CA PRO A 19 -20.42 -10.12 13.08
C PRO A 19 -20.90 -9.97 14.53
N LYS A 20 -20.34 -10.74 15.45
CA LYS A 20 -20.66 -10.73 16.88
C LYS A 20 -19.38 -10.78 17.71
N VAL A 21 -19.39 -10.15 18.88
CA VAL A 21 -18.32 -10.29 19.87
C VAL A 21 -18.55 -11.63 20.58
N LEU A 22 -17.76 -12.64 20.22
CA LEU A 22 -17.86 -14.00 20.78
C LEU A 22 -16.82 -14.29 21.86
N TYR A 23 -15.84 -13.42 22.02
CA TYR A 23 -14.74 -13.62 22.96
C TYR A 23 -14.29 -12.30 23.57
N HIS A 24 -14.08 -12.29 24.90
CA HIS A 24 -13.51 -11.17 25.64
C HIS A 24 -12.13 -11.56 26.17
N TRP A 25 -11.11 -10.82 25.75
CA TRP A 25 -9.74 -11.02 26.22
C TRP A 25 -9.57 -10.36 27.59
N ARG A 26 -9.21 -11.16 28.61
CA ARG A 26 -8.86 -10.60 29.92
C ARG A 26 -7.48 -9.97 29.86
N CYS A 27 -7.42 -8.67 30.08
CA CYS A 27 -6.15 -7.94 30.23
C CYS A 27 -5.69 -7.99 31.70
N HIS A 28 -4.40 -8.23 31.90
CA HIS A 28 -3.72 -8.14 33.18
C HIS A 28 -2.29 -7.59 32.94
N GLU A 29 -1.61 -7.12 34.00
CA GLU A 29 -0.31 -6.41 33.88
C GLU A 29 0.78 -7.23 33.17
N ALA A 30 0.79 -8.55 33.31
CA ALA A 30 1.72 -9.44 32.62
C ALA A 30 1.29 -9.80 31.18
N SER A 31 0.16 -9.27 30.70
CA SER A 31 -0.33 -9.51 29.34
C SER A 31 0.46 -8.70 28.34
N THR A 32 0.82 -9.31 27.20
CA THR A 32 1.42 -8.59 26.05
C THR A 32 0.52 -7.51 25.48
N ALA A 33 -0.79 -7.62 25.66
CA ALA A 33 -1.75 -6.59 25.25
C ALA A 33 -1.62 -5.30 26.08
N ALA A 34 -1.30 -5.45 27.40
CA ALA A 34 -1.11 -4.33 28.31
C ALA A 34 0.35 -3.84 28.34
N ASN A 35 1.31 -4.74 28.15
CA ASN A 35 2.74 -4.43 28.21
C ASN A 35 3.50 -5.06 27.03
N PRO A 36 3.71 -4.31 25.92
CA PRO A 36 4.45 -4.79 24.76
C PRO A 36 5.89 -5.26 25.09
N HIS A 37 6.49 -4.73 26.17
CA HIS A 37 7.86 -5.09 26.55
C HIS A 37 7.97 -6.40 27.32
N SER A 38 6.87 -6.99 27.80
CA SER A 38 6.86 -8.21 28.61
C SER A 38 7.35 -9.45 27.85
N LYS A 39 7.21 -9.47 26.51
CA LYS A 39 7.57 -10.62 25.66
C LYS A 39 8.35 -10.21 24.41
N LYS A 40 9.51 -9.60 24.59
CA LYS A 40 10.40 -9.18 23.48
C LYS A 40 10.74 -10.31 22.49
N TYR A 41 10.77 -11.56 22.97
CA TYR A 41 11.03 -12.72 22.10
C TYR A 41 9.94 -12.92 21.02
N ALA A 42 8.69 -12.53 21.31
CA ALA A 42 7.58 -12.68 20.37
C ALA A 42 7.78 -11.81 19.11
N TYR A 43 8.34 -10.61 19.28
CA TYR A 43 8.63 -9.74 18.14
C TYR A 43 9.72 -10.31 17.23
N LYS A 44 10.80 -10.84 17.85
CA LYS A 44 11.86 -11.53 17.09
C LYS A 44 11.35 -12.79 16.38
N ALA A 45 10.44 -13.53 17.02
CA ALA A 45 9.80 -14.69 16.42
C ALA A 45 8.91 -14.31 15.23
N GLY A 46 8.15 -13.21 15.33
CA GLY A 46 7.34 -12.69 14.24
C GLY A 46 8.18 -12.29 13.02
N LEU A 47 9.27 -11.55 13.23
CA LEU A 47 10.19 -11.21 12.13
C LEU A 47 10.81 -12.45 11.48
N ARG A 48 11.20 -13.44 12.29
CA ARG A 48 11.75 -14.71 11.80
C ARG A 48 10.74 -15.46 10.95
N ALA A 49 9.50 -15.59 11.43
CA ALA A 49 8.41 -16.24 10.70
C ALA A 49 8.16 -15.59 9.35
N LEU A 50 8.19 -14.26 9.27
CA LEU A 50 8.03 -13.54 7.99
C LEU A 50 9.23 -13.79 7.06
N ARG A 51 10.45 -13.83 7.58
CA ARG A 51 11.66 -14.14 6.82
C ARG A 51 11.62 -15.57 6.27
N ASP A 52 11.27 -16.53 7.11
CA ASP A 52 11.20 -17.94 6.73
C ASP A 52 10.10 -18.15 5.67
N HIS A 53 8.95 -17.50 5.83
CA HIS A 53 7.89 -17.51 4.83
C HIS A 53 8.34 -16.90 3.49
N ALA A 54 9.01 -15.76 3.50
CA ALA A 54 9.51 -15.14 2.28
C ALA A 54 10.52 -16.05 1.56
N ALA A 55 11.44 -16.68 2.30
CA ALA A 55 12.40 -17.63 1.75
C ALA A 55 11.70 -18.88 1.17
N LEU A 56 10.76 -19.47 1.91
CA LEU A 56 10.01 -20.66 1.47
C LEU A 56 9.21 -20.40 0.17
N ARG A 57 8.68 -19.19 0.02
CA ARG A 57 7.89 -18.79 -1.16
C ARG A 57 8.73 -18.17 -2.27
N GLY A 58 10.05 -18.06 -2.12
CA GLY A 58 10.93 -17.42 -3.10
C GLY A 58 10.59 -15.94 -3.33
N ILE A 59 10.03 -15.25 -2.31
CA ILE A 59 9.66 -13.83 -2.43
C ILE A 59 10.95 -13.00 -2.42
N PRO A 60 11.26 -12.21 -3.47
CA PRO A 60 12.48 -11.43 -3.58
C PRO A 60 12.42 -10.14 -2.75
N ALA A 61 12.25 -10.30 -1.42
CA ALA A 61 12.13 -9.19 -0.48
C ALA A 61 12.83 -9.51 0.84
N THR A 62 13.27 -8.47 1.54
CA THR A 62 13.85 -8.58 2.87
C THR A 62 12.79 -8.30 3.93
N ALA A 63 12.64 -9.23 4.89
CA ALA A 63 11.75 -9.01 6.04
C ALA A 63 12.41 -8.04 7.01
N CYS A 64 11.74 -6.93 7.33
CA CYS A 64 12.22 -5.88 8.20
C CYS A 64 11.19 -5.53 9.28
N GLU A 65 11.69 -5.07 10.44
CA GLU A 65 10.86 -4.39 11.42
C GLU A 65 10.47 -3.00 10.88
N THR A 66 9.27 -2.54 11.26
CA THR A 66 8.87 -1.15 11.03
C THR A 66 9.28 -0.30 12.24
N ARG A 67 9.05 1.01 12.21
CA ARG A 67 9.22 1.87 13.38
C ARG A 67 8.24 1.58 14.52
N HIS A 68 7.22 0.77 14.27
CA HIS A 68 6.20 0.37 15.22
C HIS A 68 6.45 -1.05 15.69
N VAL A 69 6.61 -1.22 17.00
CA VAL A 69 6.89 -2.52 17.62
C VAL A 69 5.76 -3.51 17.30
N GLY A 70 6.15 -4.70 16.82
CA GLY A 70 5.19 -5.75 16.45
C GLY A 70 4.62 -5.65 15.05
N PHE A 71 5.03 -4.64 14.27
CA PHE A 71 4.71 -4.52 12.86
C PHE A 71 5.94 -4.80 12.01
N TYR A 72 5.76 -5.55 10.92
CA TYR A 72 6.83 -5.98 10.02
C TYR A 72 6.43 -5.65 8.59
N ARG A 73 7.44 -5.60 7.71
CA ARG A 73 7.22 -5.44 6.28
C ARG A 73 8.15 -6.33 5.46
N LEU A 74 7.75 -6.60 4.25
CA LEU A 74 8.63 -7.08 3.19
C LEU A 74 9.12 -5.87 2.39
N GLN A 75 10.43 -5.65 2.42
CA GLN A 75 11.08 -4.56 1.70
C GLN A 75 11.61 -5.10 0.38
N TYR A 76 11.09 -4.58 -0.71
CA TYR A 76 11.53 -4.85 -2.07
C TYR A 76 12.57 -3.82 -2.51
N THR A 77 13.53 -4.22 -3.33
CA THR A 77 14.48 -3.28 -3.95
C THR A 77 13.73 -2.34 -4.92
N ASP A 78 12.85 -2.92 -5.73
CA ASP A 78 11.86 -2.18 -6.51
C ASP A 78 10.58 -3.02 -6.58
N VAL A 79 9.46 -2.47 -6.15
CA VAL A 79 8.18 -3.20 -6.10
C VAL A 79 7.77 -3.65 -7.50
N LEU A 80 7.87 -2.78 -8.51
CA LEU A 80 7.42 -3.10 -9.85
C LEU A 80 8.28 -4.17 -10.54
N GLN A 81 9.56 -4.26 -10.17
CA GLN A 81 10.45 -5.31 -10.68
C GLN A 81 10.22 -6.65 -9.96
N ASN A 82 9.96 -6.61 -8.66
CA ASN A 82 9.89 -7.78 -7.81
C ASN A 82 8.47 -8.35 -7.64
N ARG A 83 7.43 -7.57 -7.99
CA ARG A 83 6.02 -7.90 -7.86
C ARG A 83 5.29 -7.76 -9.21
N PRO A 84 5.39 -8.76 -10.10
CA PRO A 84 4.71 -8.72 -11.41
C PRO A 84 3.18 -8.70 -11.31
N ASP A 85 2.63 -9.06 -10.18
CA ASP A 85 1.21 -8.97 -9.84
C ASP A 85 0.75 -7.52 -9.54
N VAL A 86 1.67 -6.59 -9.28
CA VAL A 86 1.38 -5.19 -9.04
C VAL A 86 1.39 -4.42 -10.35
N ALA A 87 0.26 -3.78 -10.69
CA ALA A 87 0.14 -2.93 -11.89
C ALA A 87 0.67 -1.52 -11.66
N ALA A 88 0.47 -1.00 -10.45
CA ALA A 88 0.88 0.36 -10.12
C ALA A 88 1.27 0.50 -8.66
N VAL A 89 2.23 1.37 -8.41
CA VAL A 89 2.67 1.80 -7.08
C VAL A 89 2.32 3.26 -6.93
N GLY A 90 1.60 3.59 -5.86
CA GLY A 90 1.22 4.96 -5.54
C GLY A 90 1.98 5.53 -4.36
N GLY A 91 1.81 6.82 -4.14
CA GLY A 91 2.29 7.52 -2.97
C GLY A 91 1.26 8.51 -2.44
N ARG A 92 1.54 9.14 -1.32
CA ARG A 92 0.71 10.22 -0.80
C ARG A 92 0.97 11.49 -1.60
N VAL A 93 -0.10 12.24 -1.86
CA VAL A 93 -0.02 13.58 -2.42
C VAL A 93 -0.28 14.59 -1.31
N LEU A 94 0.70 15.43 -1.06
CA LEU A 94 0.67 16.42 0.00
C LEU A 94 0.52 17.83 -0.59
N SER A 95 -0.21 18.68 0.12
CA SER A 95 -0.26 20.11 -0.19
C SER A 95 1.06 20.78 0.18
N GLY A 96 1.71 21.41 -0.78
CA GLY A 96 2.94 22.18 -0.55
C GLY A 96 2.77 23.35 0.42
N LYS A 97 1.55 23.90 0.53
CA LYS A 97 1.25 25.01 1.43
C LYS A 97 0.98 24.57 2.88
N THR A 98 0.33 23.43 3.06
CA THR A 98 -0.19 23.03 4.40
C THR A 98 0.42 21.75 4.94
N GLY A 99 1.13 20.96 4.10
CA GLY A 99 1.63 19.63 4.43
C GLY A 99 0.53 18.60 4.72
N LYS A 100 -0.72 18.91 4.36
CA LYS A 100 -1.86 18.01 4.54
C LYS A 100 -2.00 17.05 3.36
N ILE A 101 -2.54 15.87 3.63
CA ILE A 101 -2.87 14.89 2.62
C ILE A 101 -4.01 15.42 1.75
N ILE A 102 -3.81 15.45 0.43
CA ILE A 102 -4.78 15.90 -0.58
C ILE A 102 -5.00 14.85 -1.68
N GLY A 103 -4.34 13.70 -1.58
CA GLY A 103 -4.45 12.60 -2.54
C GLY A 103 -3.60 11.40 -2.14
N GLY A 104 -3.59 10.40 -3.00
CA GLY A 104 -2.86 9.14 -2.81
C GLY A 104 -3.81 7.94 -2.91
N ARG A 105 -3.99 7.21 -1.81
CA ARG A 105 -4.95 6.09 -1.77
C ARG A 105 -6.39 6.61 -1.72
N MET A 106 -7.26 6.01 -2.55
CA MET A 106 -8.68 6.37 -2.62
C MET A 106 -9.57 5.12 -2.54
N THR A 107 -10.83 5.32 -2.16
CA THR A 107 -11.90 4.33 -2.34
C THR A 107 -12.30 4.26 -3.83
N VAL A 108 -13.12 3.29 -4.20
CA VAL A 108 -13.67 3.18 -5.56
C VAL A 108 -14.58 4.36 -5.93
N GLU A 109 -15.16 5.05 -4.93
CA GLU A 109 -15.97 6.25 -5.10
C GLU A 109 -15.12 7.54 -5.16
N GLY A 110 -13.80 7.42 -5.05
CA GLY A 110 -12.86 8.55 -5.13
C GLY A 110 -12.64 9.32 -3.83
N LYS A 111 -13.07 8.79 -2.68
CA LYS A 111 -12.77 9.40 -1.39
C LYS A 111 -11.29 9.15 -1.03
N VAL A 112 -10.54 10.20 -0.79
CA VAL A 112 -9.14 10.11 -0.38
C VAL A 112 -9.06 9.66 1.08
N PHE A 113 -8.26 8.63 1.36
CA PHE A 113 -8.00 8.19 2.73
C PHE A 113 -7.17 9.24 3.46
N TYR A 114 -7.62 9.61 4.67
CA TYR A 114 -6.95 10.57 5.56
C TYR A 114 -6.81 11.98 4.98
N GLU A 115 -7.68 12.39 4.05
CA GLU A 115 -7.69 13.73 3.44
C GLU A 115 -7.78 14.81 4.52
N GLY A 116 -7.00 15.88 4.35
CA GLY A 116 -6.95 17.01 5.28
C GLY A 116 -6.13 16.77 6.54
N LEU A 117 -5.67 15.55 6.82
CA LEU A 117 -4.81 15.24 7.96
C LEU A 117 -3.34 15.54 7.63
N ARG A 118 -2.54 15.76 8.67
CA ARG A 118 -1.11 16.04 8.51
C ARG A 118 -0.35 14.79 8.04
N GLN A 119 0.74 15.01 7.36
CA GLN A 119 1.64 13.99 6.82
C GLN A 119 2.02 12.90 7.84
N GLY A 120 2.29 13.25 9.11
CA GLY A 120 2.68 12.30 10.16
C GLY A 120 1.52 11.55 10.85
N PHE A 121 0.29 11.67 10.36
CA PHE A 121 -0.83 10.95 10.94
C PHE A 121 -0.75 9.46 10.65
N GLY A 122 -0.60 8.63 11.71
CA GLY A 122 -0.44 7.18 11.61
C GLY A 122 -1.74 6.39 11.39
N GLY A 123 -2.88 6.96 11.78
CA GLY A 123 -4.17 6.26 11.75
C GLY A 123 -4.29 5.19 12.85
N TYR A 124 -5.45 4.54 12.87
CA TYR A 124 -5.69 3.40 13.78
C TYR A 124 -4.76 2.24 13.42
N LEU A 125 -4.04 1.72 14.42
CA LEU A 125 -3.03 0.64 14.26
C LEU A 125 -2.02 0.94 13.13
N HIS A 126 -1.60 2.19 13.00
CA HIS A 126 -0.62 2.66 12.01
C HIS A 126 -1.01 2.44 10.54
N ARG A 127 -2.29 2.15 10.26
CA ARG A 127 -2.78 1.84 8.90
C ARG A 127 -2.54 2.95 7.88
N ALA A 128 -2.39 4.19 8.34
CA ALA A 128 -2.05 5.27 7.44
C ALA A 128 -0.60 5.23 6.94
N GLU A 129 0.28 4.47 7.57
CA GLU A 129 1.72 4.44 7.28
C GLU A 129 2.18 3.13 6.66
N LEU A 130 1.55 2.02 7.03
CA LEU A 130 1.95 0.68 6.59
C LEU A 130 1.70 0.46 5.10
N SER A 131 2.51 -0.42 4.51
CA SER A 131 2.29 -0.92 3.14
C SER A 131 0.95 -1.63 3.04
N GLN A 132 0.23 -1.40 1.95
CA GLN A 132 -1.09 -1.99 1.75
C GLN A 132 -1.52 -1.97 0.29
N ASP A 133 -2.46 -2.83 -0.06
CA ASP A 133 -3.16 -2.76 -1.33
C ASP A 133 -4.16 -1.60 -1.32
N ALA A 134 -4.42 -1.04 -2.50
CA ALA A 134 -5.32 0.08 -2.68
C ALA A 134 -6.46 -0.28 -3.64
N GLN A 135 -7.62 0.30 -3.42
CA GLN A 135 -8.73 0.21 -4.37
C GLN A 135 -8.54 1.15 -5.56
N ALA A 136 -8.01 2.34 -5.30
CA ALA A 136 -7.62 3.29 -6.31
C ALA A 136 -6.42 4.13 -5.83
N LEU A 137 -5.60 4.59 -6.79
CA LEU A 137 -4.42 5.41 -6.58
C LEU A 137 -4.54 6.72 -7.34
N ASP A 138 -4.03 7.78 -6.72
CA ASP A 138 -4.02 9.12 -7.30
C ASP A 138 -2.95 9.24 -8.40
N LEU A 139 -3.38 9.65 -9.57
CA LEU A 139 -2.52 9.80 -10.75
C LEU A 139 -1.34 10.77 -10.53
N ARG A 140 -1.49 11.71 -9.60
CA ARG A 140 -0.43 12.70 -9.27
C ARG A 140 0.81 12.09 -8.62
N CYS A 141 0.70 10.88 -8.05
CA CYS A 141 1.83 10.18 -7.46
C CYS A 141 1.71 8.68 -7.74
N ILE A 142 1.94 8.28 -8.99
CA ILE A 142 1.80 6.90 -9.44
C ILE A 142 2.99 6.50 -10.31
N ARG A 143 3.42 5.25 -10.17
CA ARG A 143 4.32 4.54 -11.09
C ARG A 143 3.58 3.35 -11.67
N ILE A 144 3.77 3.12 -12.97
CA ILE A 144 3.05 2.07 -13.69
C ILE A 144 4.02 0.96 -14.09
N GLN A 145 3.59 -0.28 -13.90
CA GLN A 145 4.28 -1.46 -14.41
C GLN A 145 4.46 -1.33 -15.94
N PRO A 146 5.65 -1.58 -16.50
CA PRO A 146 5.87 -1.46 -17.94
C PRO A 146 4.85 -2.23 -18.79
N SER A 147 4.41 -3.40 -18.34
CA SER A 147 3.37 -4.20 -19.02
C SER A 147 1.97 -3.58 -18.98
N CYS A 148 1.74 -2.54 -18.18
CA CYS A 148 0.45 -1.85 -18.05
C CYS A 148 0.45 -0.46 -18.71
N ARG A 149 1.52 -0.05 -19.39
CA ARG A 149 1.63 1.27 -20.02
C ARG A 149 0.60 1.49 -21.11
N GLU A 150 0.32 0.49 -21.93
CA GLU A 150 -0.71 0.57 -22.96
C GLU A 150 -2.10 0.87 -22.37
N VAL A 151 -2.45 0.18 -21.28
CA VAL A 151 -3.71 0.45 -20.55
C VAL A 151 -3.73 1.86 -19.99
N PHE A 152 -2.61 2.31 -19.43
CA PHE A 152 -2.47 3.67 -18.95
C PHE A 152 -2.73 4.69 -20.09
N GLU A 153 -2.05 4.55 -21.22
CA GLU A 153 -2.14 5.47 -22.34
C GLU A 153 -3.55 5.50 -22.96
N ASN A 154 -4.19 4.34 -23.05
CA ASN A 154 -5.57 4.24 -23.54
C ASN A 154 -6.59 4.92 -22.62
N ILE A 155 -6.38 4.88 -21.30
CA ILE A 155 -7.30 5.49 -20.31
C ILE A 155 -7.01 6.96 -20.08
N VAL A 156 -5.73 7.33 -19.96
CA VAL A 156 -5.31 8.69 -19.61
C VAL A 156 -5.24 9.59 -20.86
N GLY A 157 -5.01 9.00 -22.04
CA GLY A 157 -5.01 9.70 -23.32
C GLY A 157 -3.70 10.42 -23.63
N VAL A 158 -2.63 10.18 -22.87
CA VAL A 158 -1.29 10.72 -23.12
C VAL A 158 -0.23 9.63 -22.89
N PRO A 159 0.94 9.70 -23.55
CA PRO A 159 2.06 8.80 -23.30
C PRO A 159 2.49 8.81 -21.84
N TYR A 160 2.86 7.64 -21.32
CA TYR A 160 3.38 7.53 -19.96
C TYR A 160 4.81 8.07 -19.90
N THR A 161 4.98 9.21 -19.23
CA THR A 161 6.27 9.84 -18.96
C THR A 161 6.50 9.98 -17.47
N GLU A 162 7.75 9.90 -17.04
CA GLU A 162 8.11 9.98 -15.63
C GLU A 162 8.92 11.24 -15.35
N ILE A 163 8.67 11.83 -14.18
CA ILE A 163 9.45 12.92 -13.63
C ILE A 163 10.03 12.51 -12.27
N ARG A 164 11.31 12.82 -12.05
CA ARG A 164 11.94 12.73 -10.74
C ARG A 164 12.19 14.14 -10.23
N ARG A 165 11.57 14.51 -9.12
CA ARG A 165 11.68 15.87 -8.57
C ARG A 165 12.92 16.03 -7.70
N ARG A 166 13.34 14.98 -6.99
CA ARG A 166 14.55 14.96 -6.16
C ARG A 166 15.33 13.68 -6.42
N PRO A 167 16.67 13.71 -6.29
CA PRO A 167 17.51 12.54 -6.57
C PRO A 167 17.15 11.29 -5.75
N GLU A 168 16.70 11.49 -4.50
CA GLU A 168 16.32 10.45 -3.55
C GLU A 168 14.88 9.92 -3.75
N GLU A 169 14.06 10.62 -4.54
CA GLU A 169 12.67 10.19 -4.81
C GLU A 169 12.62 9.22 -5.97
N GLN A 170 11.67 8.30 -5.91
CA GLN A 170 11.32 7.47 -7.05
C GLN A 170 10.64 8.31 -8.14
N PRO A 171 10.90 8.02 -9.43
CA PRO A 171 10.20 8.72 -10.50
C PRO A 171 8.71 8.39 -10.44
N VAL A 172 7.87 9.36 -10.76
CA VAL A 172 6.41 9.20 -10.84
C VAL A 172 5.90 9.79 -12.15
N PHE A 173 4.66 9.45 -12.52
CA PHE A 173 4.04 10.02 -13.72
C PHE A 173 4.10 11.55 -13.71
N ASP A 174 4.50 12.10 -14.84
CA ASP A 174 4.53 13.55 -15.04
C ASP A 174 3.13 14.08 -15.39
N VAL A 175 2.42 14.56 -14.39
CA VAL A 175 1.06 15.10 -14.57
C VAL A 175 1.01 16.41 -15.36
N THR A 176 2.17 17.05 -15.63
CA THR A 176 2.20 18.32 -16.38
C THR A 176 1.91 18.10 -17.87
N VAL A 177 2.03 16.86 -18.36
CA VAL A 177 1.66 16.51 -19.73
C VAL A 177 0.16 16.42 -19.98
N LEU A 178 -0.64 16.42 -18.90
CA LEU A 178 -2.11 16.39 -19.02
C LEU A 178 -2.66 17.72 -19.51
N PRO A 179 -3.71 17.70 -20.37
CA PRO A 179 -4.38 18.92 -20.78
C PRO A 179 -4.95 19.71 -19.59
N ALA A 180 -4.99 21.03 -19.74
CA ALA A 180 -5.59 21.89 -18.71
C ALA A 180 -7.07 21.55 -18.49
N GLY A 181 -7.50 21.55 -17.21
CA GLY A 181 -8.90 21.31 -16.86
C GLY A 181 -9.32 19.83 -16.79
N VAL A 182 -8.35 18.91 -16.95
CA VAL A 182 -8.63 17.47 -16.81
C VAL A 182 -9.00 17.12 -15.35
N ASP A 183 -10.07 16.37 -15.17
CA ASP A 183 -10.43 15.81 -13.86
C ASP A 183 -9.52 14.63 -13.53
N ILE A 184 -8.44 14.95 -12.82
CA ILE A 184 -7.45 13.97 -12.37
C ILE A 184 -8.08 12.88 -11.48
N ARG A 185 -9.09 13.22 -10.66
CA ARG A 185 -9.75 12.24 -9.79
C ARG A 185 -10.48 11.19 -10.61
N THR A 186 -11.29 11.61 -11.56
CA THR A 186 -12.01 10.70 -12.46
C THR A 186 -11.04 9.83 -13.28
N LEU A 187 -9.98 10.41 -13.83
CA LEU A 187 -8.95 9.63 -14.54
C LEU A 187 -8.27 8.60 -13.61
N SER A 188 -7.94 8.99 -12.39
CA SER A 188 -7.33 8.10 -11.40
C SER A 188 -8.21 6.88 -11.10
N LEU A 189 -9.52 7.09 -10.96
CA LEU A 189 -10.48 6.02 -10.71
C LEU A 189 -10.63 5.09 -11.92
N ARG A 190 -10.79 5.64 -13.12
CA ARG A 190 -10.90 4.86 -14.36
C ARG A 190 -9.65 4.00 -14.61
N LEU A 191 -8.47 4.58 -14.44
CA LEU A 191 -7.21 3.84 -14.57
C LEU A 191 -7.11 2.73 -13.53
N SER A 192 -7.41 3.04 -12.27
CA SER A 192 -7.34 2.08 -11.18
C SER A 192 -8.30 0.90 -11.39
N GLU A 193 -9.50 1.18 -11.88
CA GLU A 193 -10.48 0.16 -12.23
C GLU A 193 -9.99 -0.73 -13.38
N ALA A 194 -9.51 -0.14 -14.48
CA ALA A 194 -9.00 -0.89 -15.63
C ALA A 194 -7.83 -1.81 -15.26
N LEU A 195 -6.91 -1.35 -14.41
CA LEU A 195 -5.79 -2.16 -13.93
C LEU A 195 -6.26 -3.32 -13.05
N ARG A 196 -7.23 -3.11 -12.16
CA ARG A 196 -7.80 -4.17 -11.32
C ARG A 196 -8.60 -5.20 -12.13
N GLN A 197 -9.29 -4.77 -13.18
CA GLN A 197 -10.01 -5.68 -14.09
C GLN A 197 -9.08 -6.65 -14.82
N GLN A 198 -7.78 -6.33 -14.93
CA GLN A 198 -6.74 -7.26 -15.39
C GLN A 198 -6.26 -8.25 -14.32
N GLY A 199 -6.88 -8.30 -13.15
CA GLY A 199 -6.46 -9.13 -12.02
C GLY A 199 -5.18 -8.64 -11.33
N ARG A 200 -4.80 -7.38 -11.54
CA ARG A 200 -3.59 -6.79 -10.96
C ARG A 200 -3.87 -6.01 -9.68
N LEU A 201 -2.86 -5.92 -8.82
CA LEU A 201 -2.92 -5.17 -7.58
C LEU A 201 -2.45 -3.73 -7.76
N LEU A 202 -2.99 -2.83 -6.95
CA LEU A 202 -2.51 -1.47 -6.76
C LEU A 202 -1.87 -1.40 -5.37
N TYR A 203 -0.64 -0.93 -5.28
CA TYR A 203 0.16 -0.99 -4.06
C TYR A 203 0.55 0.38 -3.54
N LEU A 204 0.41 0.57 -2.24
CA LEU A 204 0.90 1.75 -1.52
C LEU A 204 2.03 1.31 -0.57
N PRO A 205 3.27 1.78 -0.78
CA PRO A 205 4.39 1.46 0.10
C PRO A 205 4.25 2.13 1.47
N GLU A 206 5.04 1.66 2.43
CA GLU A 206 5.12 2.25 3.77
C GLU A 206 5.58 3.71 3.71
N TYR A 207 4.92 4.56 4.50
CA TYR A 207 5.36 5.95 4.68
C TYR A 207 6.63 5.99 5.60
N PRO A 208 7.66 6.79 5.29
CA PRO A 208 7.70 7.88 4.32
C PRO A 208 8.04 7.47 2.87
N GLY A 209 7.79 6.28 2.43
CA GLY A 209 8.08 5.79 1.10
C GLY A 209 7.84 6.79 -0.05
N GLU A 210 7.02 6.45 -1.03
CA GLU A 210 6.72 7.35 -2.14
C GLU A 210 5.71 8.42 -1.70
N CYS A 211 6.14 9.66 -1.62
CA CYS A 211 5.32 10.84 -1.31
C CYS A 211 5.61 11.96 -2.30
N LYS A 212 4.57 12.67 -2.68
CA LYS A 212 4.67 13.83 -3.56
C LYS A 212 4.07 15.07 -2.88
N THR A 213 4.81 16.16 -2.90
CA THR A 213 4.32 17.49 -2.51
C THR A 213 4.00 18.29 -3.77
N LEU A 214 2.81 18.88 -3.83
CA LEU A 214 2.35 19.76 -4.91
C LEU A 214 2.34 21.20 -4.44
#